data_009e4554a9d42ef8cd253c55ea8df6bc
#
_entry.id   009e4554a9d42ef8cd253c55ea8df6bc
#
_cell.length_a   1.000
_cell.length_b   1.000
_cell.length_c   1.000
_cell.angle_alpha   90.00
_cell.angle_beta   90.00
_cell.angle_gamma   90.00
#
_symmetry.space_group_name_H-M   'P 1'
#
loop_
_entity.id
_entity.type
_entity.pdbx_description
1 polymer ?
#
loop_
_entity_poly.entity_id
_entity_poly.type
_entity_poly.pdbx_seq_one_letter_code
_entity_poly.pdbx_strand_id
1 'polypeptide(L)'
;MDTFLAFLIAAGAVFYFVRRYVKQLTAAHRGTSLSSTSGSVAAPTAGTPVAGTHSCPRCGRPISKSSVFCSHCGAALVMWTVHRSEVKAASDGAPAGKPKPVINASLCIGCGSCVEVCPETGTLELMNGKAILAHAERCTGHAKCAEVCPTQAIVLSRGGVLQTMRVPLVKDDFETNVPGLFIIGELGGMSLIKTAVNEGKLAIDQIKKRIDAANPAAVKPRSAKDHAEPAAASAPHDPAAPADVLIVGAGPAGLSASLSAHQLGLQYITLEQGEVAATIRQYPRHKFLMAEPIDIPLYGPLYVADGTKESLLSVWETIIQNTGVRIETNRRVGRIVRNGGSFRVESGDTVFHAKYVVLAMGRRGTPRRLGVPGEDLAKVAYRLIEAESYSEADILVVGGGDSAVEAALALSRSGKNRVTIAYRGEAFNRLRDRNREQLEAAERDKYLTVLRQSNLLGIRPEAVLIDCEGKCRELPNQYIFILIGGDSPEEFLQKTGVDIVEKELSAQAW
;
A
#
# COMPACT_ATOMS: atom_id res chain seq x y z
N MET A 1 32.14 26.70 43.81
CA MET A 1 31.58 27.96 43.24
C MET A 1 31.38 27.84 41.72
N ASP A 2 32.20 27.05 41.05
CA ASP A 2 32.18 26.97 39.58
C ASP A 2 31.01 26.19 38.97
N THR A 3 30.48 25.20 39.67
CA THR A 3 29.35 24.42 39.19
C THR A 3 28.00 25.16 39.20
N PHE A 4 27.82 26.07 40.17
CA PHE A 4 26.65 26.90 40.28
C PHE A 4 26.58 28.00 39.19
N LEU A 5 27.74 28.57 38.87
CA LEU A 5 27.89 29.57 37.81
C LEU A 5 27.63 28.94 36.42
N ALA A 6 28.14 27.73 36.18
CA ALA A 6 27.91 26.98 34.96
C ALA A 6 26.41 26.64 34.77
N PHE A 7 25.72 26.27 35.86
CA PHE A 7 24.27 26.01 35.84
C PHE A 7 23.45 27.26 35.51
N LEU A 8 23.83 28.42 36.05
CA LEU A 8 23.14 29.68 35.75
C LEU A 8 23.34 30.13 34.30
N ILE A 9 24.53 29.90 33.72
CA ILE A 9 24.78 30.20 32.31
C ILE A 9 23.99 29.27 31.41
N ALA A 10 23.94 27.98 31.71
CA ALA A 10 23.16 27.01 30.95
C ALA A 10 21.64 27.30 31.03
N ALA A 11 21.12 27.61 32.19
CA ALA A 11 19.70 28.00 32.40
C ALA A 11 19.36 29.30 31.64
N GLY A 12 20.26 30.29 31.64
CA GLY A 12 20.14 31.53 30.87
C GLY A 12 20.10 31.29 29.35
N ALA A 13 20.94 30.40 28.85
CA ALA A 13 20.97 30.02 27.45
C ALA A 13 19.67 29.32 27.02
N VAL A 14 19.20 28.36 27.81
CA VAL A 14 17.93 27.65 27.55
C VAL A 14 16.77 28.64 27.54
N PHE A 15 16.71 29.55 28.53
CA PHE A 15 15.65 30.57 28.60
C PHE A 15 15.69 31.53 27.39
N TYR A 16 16.87 31.92 26.95
CA TYR A 16 17.05 32.75 25.76
C TYR A 16 16.54 32.05 24.49
N PHE A 17 16.92 30.78 24.29
CA PHE A 17 16.47 30.01 23.12
C PHE A 17 14.95 29.76 23.14
N VAL A 18 14.37 29.41 24.27
CA VAL A 18 12.93 29.23 24.42
C VAL A 18 12.17 30.54 24.13
N ARG A 19 12.64 31.67 24.68
CA ARG A 19 12.03 32.98 24.42
C ARG A 19 12.13 33.39 22.95
N ARG A 20 13.25 33.10 22.29
CA ARG A 20 13.43 33.36 20.86
C ARG A 20 12.51 32.48 20.02
N TYR A 21 12.39 31.22 20.37
CA TYR A 21 11.49 30.26 19.69
C TYR A 21 10.00 30.66 19.84
N VAL A 22 9.57 31.01 21.02
CA VAL A 22 8.20 31.52 21.27
C VAL A 22 7.93 32.80 20.49
N LYS A 23 8.92 33.73 20.41
CA LYS A 23 8.78 34.94 19.59
C LYS A 23 8.63 34.64 18.10
N GLN A 24 9.33 33.62 17.58
CA GLN A 24 9.18 33.18 16.18
C GLN A 24 7.80 32.56 15.92
N LEU A 25 7.29 31.74 16.84
CA LEU A 25 5.94 31.18 16.75
C LEU A 25 4.85 32.26 16.81
N THR A 26 4.97 33.26 17.69
CA THR A 26 4.00 34.34 17.79
C THR A 26 4.07 35.34 16.62
N ALA A 27 5.22 35.50 15.98
CA ALA A 27 5.37 36.30 14.77
C ALA A 27 4.69 35.61 13.55
N ALA A 28 4.79 34.29 13.47
CA ALA A 28 4.12 33.49 12.44
C ALA A 28 2.56 33.55 12.57
N HIS A 29 2.04 33.69 13.80
CA HIS A 29 0.59 33.83 14.05
C HIS A 29 0.03 35.25 13.88
N ARG A 30 0.84 36.31 13.81
CA ARG A 30 0.41 37.68 13.62
C ARG A 30 0.27 38.13 12.17
N GLY A 31 0.61 37.27 11.21
CA GLY A 31 0.55 37.56 9.76
C GLY A 31 -0.79 37.34 9.07
N THR A 32 -1.83 36.90 9.78
CA THR A 32 -3.16 36.64 9.18
C THR A 32 -4.31 37.15 10.01
N SER A 33 -4.41 38.49 10.15
CA SER A 33 -5.68 39.10 10.49
C SER A 33 -6.29 39.74 9.24
N LEU A 34 -7.11 38.98 8.52
CA LEU A 34 -7.98 39.51 7.50
C LEU A 34 -9.26 40.04 8.19
N SER A 35 -9.53 41.31 8.01
CA SER A 35 -10.72 42.04 8.45
C SER A 35 -12.00 41.37 7.95
N SER A 36 -12.88 41.03 8.89
CA SER A 36 -14.26 40.62 8.63
C SER A 36 -15.10 41.81 8.19
N THR A 37 -15.46 41.90 6.93
CA THR A 37 -16.62 42.66 6.48
C THR A 37 -17.73 41.68 6.14
N SER A 38 -18.79 41.74 6.94
CA SER A 38 -20.05 41.04 6.73
C SER A 38 -20.77 41.58 5.50
N GLY A 39 -20.78 40.78 4.44
CA GLY A 39 -21.63 40.99 3.28
C GLY A 39 -22.36 39.70 2.94
N SER A 40 -23.66 39.68 3.14
CA SER A 40 -24.57 38.63 2.71
C SER A 40 -24.53 38.50 1.19
N VAL A 41 -24.09 37.34 0.66
CA VAL A 41 -24.13 37.03 -0.78
C VAL A 41 -25.01 35.82 -0.99
N ALA A 42 -26.06 36.02 -1.78
CA ALA A 42 -26.98 35.03 -2.30
C ALA A 42 -26.26 33.93 -3.10
N ALA A 43 -26.81 32.72 -3.12
CA ALA A 43 -26.32 31.60 -3.90
C ALA A 43 -26.26 31.95 -5.40
N PRO A 44 -25.15 31.73 -6.08
CA PRO A 44 -25.08 31.91 -7.53
C PRO A 44 -25.59 30.68 -8.27
N THR A 45 -26.55 30.91 -9.14
CA THR A 45 -26.93 30.10 -10.30
C THR A 45 -25.73 29.85 -11.21
N ALA A 46 -25.74 28.70 -11.90
CA ALA A 46 -24.71 28.30 -12.88
C ALA A 46 -24.44 29.43 -13.89
N GLY A 47 -23.24 30.00 -13.82
CA GLY A 47 -22.84 31.12 -14.66
C GLY A 47 -21.33 31.09 -14.93
N THR A 48 -21.00 31.14 -16.23
CA THR A 48 -19.75 31.53 -16.92
C THR A 48 -18.42 31.48 -16.15
N PRO A 49 -17.37 30.86 -16.73
CA PRO A 49 -16.06 30.76 -16.10
C PRO A 49 -15.41 32.14 -15.95
N VAL A 50 -15.12 32.52 -14.70
CA VAL A 50 -14.34 33.71 -14.37
C VAL A 50 -12.90 33.48 -14.82
N ALA A 51 -12.33 34.40 -15.62
CA ALA A 51 -10.95 34.34 -16.09
C ALA A 51 -9.98 34.25 -14.89
N GLY A 52 -9.21 33.14 -14.80
CA GLY A 52 -8.18 32.92 -13.78
C GLY A 52 -8.46 31.77 -12.80
N THR A 53 -9.54 31.01 -12.96
CA THR A 53 -9.82 29.82 -12.15
C THR A 53 -9.67 28.53 -12.96
N HIS A 54 -9.24 27.45 -12.29
CA HIS A 54 -9.28 26.08 -12.80
C HIS A 54 -10.28 25.27 -12.00
N SER A 55 -10.79 24.19 -12.56
CA SER A 55 -11.49 23.19 -11.78
C SER A 55 -10.49 22.31 -11.04
N CYS A 56 -10.73 22.05 -9.76
CA CYS A 56 -9.93 21.06 -9.03
C CYS A 56 -10.07 19.69 -9.69
N PRO A 57 -8.97 19.05 -10.09
CA PRO A 57 -9.03 17.77 -10.77
C PRO A 57 -9.58 16.63 -9.91
N ARG A 58 -9.63 16.82 -8.57
CA ARG A 58 -10.15 15.83 -7.64
C ARG A 58 -11.63 16.01 -7.30
N CYS A 59 -12.10 17.24 -7.11
CA CYS A 59 -13.48 17.49 -6.68
C CYS A 59 -14.30 18.36 -7.65
N GLY A 60 -13.74 18.76 -8.81
CA GLY A 60 -14.40 19.55 -9.84
C GLY A 60 -14.68 21.02 -9.48
N ARG A 61 -14.45 21.44 -8.22
CA ARG A 61 -14.76 22.81 -7.77
C ARG A 61 -13.74 23.83 -8.27
N PRO A 62 -14.16 25.08 -8.53
CA PRO A 62 -13.28 26.13 -9.03
C PRO A 62 -12.23 26.49 -7.95
N ILE A 63 -10.99 26.65 -8.39
CA ILE A 63 -9.82 26.97 -7.57
C ILE A 63 -8.99 28.06 -8.27
N SER A 64 -8.30 28.89 -7.48
CA SER A 64 -7.37 29.88 -8.04
C SER A 64 -6.15 29.22 -8.70
N LYS A 65 -5.66 29.81 -9.77
CA LYS A 65 -4.43 29.36 -10.46
C LYS A 65 -3.18 29.33 -9.58
N SER A 66 -3.16 30.15 -8.53
CA SER A 66 -2.03 30.24 -7.58
C SER A 66 -2.19 29.34 -6.35
N SER A 67 -3.28 28.59 -6.26
CA SER A 67 -3.52 27.72 -5.09
C SER A 67 -2.60 26.52 -5.14
N VAL A 68 -1.87 26.28 -4.04
CA VAL A 68 -1.01 25.10 -3.84
C VAL A 68 -1.84 23.87 -3.46
N PHE A 69 -2.97 24.11 -2.77
CA PHE A 69 -3.91 23.08 -2.35
C PHE A 69 -5.35 23.49 -2.70
N CYS A 70 -6.20 22.51 -2.98
CA CYS A 70 -7.63 22.77 -3.13
C CYS A 70 -8.25 23.10 -1.78
N SER A 71 -8.87 24.29 -1.66
CA SER A 71 -9.55 24.74 -0.44
C SER A 71 -10.77 23.89 -0.05
N HIS A 72 -11.28 23.07 -0.99
CA HIS A 72 -12.49 22.26 -0.78
C HIS A 72 -12.21 20.80 -0.40
N CYS A 73 -11.15 20.17 -0.99
CA CYS A 73 -10.88 18.76 -0.78
C CYS A 73 -9.44 18.47 -0.33
N GLY A 74 -8.64 19.52 -0.08
CA GLY A 74 -7.26 19.38 0.38
C GLY A 74 -6.27 18.79 -0.66
N ALA A 75 -6.70 18.53 -1.89
CA ALA A 75 -5.80 18.00 -2.92
C ALA A 75 -4.65 18.95 -3.21
N ALA A 76 -3.42 18.45 -3.24
CA ALA A 76 -2.25 19.22 -3.62
C ALA A 76 -2.31 19.55 -5.13
N LEU A 77 -2.39 20.82 -5.48
CA LEU A 77 -2.62 21.29 -6.85
C LEU A 77 -1.33 21.50 -7.64
N VAL A 78 -0.21 21.67 -6.94
CA VAL A 78 1.13 21.81 -7.56
C VAL A 78 1.46 20.63 -8.48
N MET A 79 0.93 19.45 -8.16
CA MET A 79 1.09 18.24 -8.97
C MET A 79 0.35 18.26 -10.31
N TRP A 80 -0.68 19.11 -10.44
CA TRP A 80 -1.53 19.18 -11.64
C TRP A 80 -1.16 20.31 -12.60
N THR A 81 -0.41 21.31 -12.15
CA THR A 81 -0.01 22.46 -12.97
C THR A 81 1.18 22.18 -13.88
N VAL A 82 1.98 21.16 -13.58
CA VAL A 82 3.18 20.80 -14.38
C VAL A 82 2.83 20.07 -15.69
N HIS A 83 1.61 19.59 -15.89
CA HIS A 83 1.27 18.65 -16.97
C HIS A 83 0.26 19.14 -18.01
N ARG A 84 0.05 20.44 -18.17
CA ARG A 84 -0.66 21.00 -19.35
C ARG A 84 0.27 21.57 -20.43
N SER A 85 1.50 21.09 -20.54
CA SER A 85 2.24 21.22 -21.79
C SER A 85 1.75 20.15 -22.76
N GLU A 86 1.17 20.59 -23.85
CA GLU A 86 0.59 19.81 -24.93
C GLU A 86 1.45 18.59 -25.31
N VAL A 87 1.00 17.40 -24.94
CA VAL A 87 1.48 16.18 -25.59
C VAL A 87 0.76 16.11 -26.93
N LYS A 88 1.39 16.65 -27.97
CA LYS A 88 1.05 16.30 -29.35
C LYS A 88 1.16 14.79 -29.46
N ALA A 89 0.06 14.15 -29.84
CA ALA A 89 0.05 12.74 -30.20
C ALA A 89 1.16 12.50 -31.24
N ALA A 90 2.19 11.76 -30.82
CA ALA A 90 3.22 11.26 -31.74
C ALA A 90 2.61 10.10 -32.51
N SER A 91 2.44 10.29 -33.81
CA SER A 91 2.00 9.30 -34.79
C SER A 91 2.89 8.03 -34.73
N ASP A 92 2.24 6.92 -35.01
CA ASP A 92 2.80 5.57 -35.22
C ASP A 92 4.15 5.55 -35.94
N GLY A 93 5.17 4.89 -35.34
CA GLY A 93 6.34 4.48 -36.09
C GLY A 93 7.73 4.85 -35.59
N ALA A 94 7.91 5.31 -34.33
CA ALA A 94 9.27 5.53 -33.81
C ALA A 94 9.89 4.23 -33.29
N PRO A 95 11.19 3.92 -33.60
CA PRO A 95 11.88 2.73 -33.12
C PRO A 95 11.95 2.75 -31.59
N ALA A 96 11.69 1.61 -30.96
CA ALA A 96 11.69 1.43 -29.51
C ALA A 96 13.02 1.90 -28.89
N GLY A 97 13.03 3.08 -28.30
CA GLY A 97 14.17 3.64 -27.59
C GLY A 97 14.49 2.86 -26.33
N LYS A 98 15.73 2.98 -25.80
CA LYS A 98 16.12 2.41 -24.50
C LYS A 98 15.16 2.91 -23.40
N PRO A 99 14.74 2.05 -22.45
CA PRO A 99 13.86 2.46 -21.37
C PRO A 99 14.53 3.54 -20.51
N LYS A 100 13.79 4.60 -20.19
CA LYS A 100 14.26 5.71 -19.35
C LYS A 100 13.45 5.81 -18.08
N PRO A 101 14.07 6.18 -16.94
CA PRO A 101 13.34 6.33 -15.68
C PRO A 101 12.41 7.56 -15.74
N VAL A 102 11.17 7.34 -15.36
CA VAL A 102 10.20 8.38 -15.05
C VAL A 102 10.03 8.40 -13.53
N ILE A 103 10.24 9.55 -12.91
CA ILE A 103 10.29 9.68 -11.46
C ILE A 103 9.06 10.43 -10.99
N ASN A 104 8.29 9.81 -10.12
CA ASN A 104 7.19 10.45 -9.43
C ASN A 104 7.71 11.21 -8.21
N ALA A 105 7.76 12.54 -8.30
CA ALA A 105 8.28 13.40 -7.25
C ALA A 105 7.48 13.32 -5.94
N SER A 106 6.18 12.96 -5.97
CA SER A 106 5.35 12.83 -4.76
C SER A 106 5.65 11.56 -3.97
N LEU A 107 6.06 10.49 -4.65
CA LEU A 107 6.49 9.24 -4.04
C LEU A 107 7.96 9.26 -3.64
N CYS A 108 8.77 10.12 -4.27
CA CYS A 108 10.19 10.22 -4.00
C CYS A 108 10.44 10.82 -2.61
N ILE A 109 11.13 10.10 -1.75
CA ILE A 109 11.54 10.56 -0.42
C ILE A 109 12.94 11.17 -0.38
N GLY A 110 13.62 11.29 -1.54
CA GLY A 110 14.95 11.88 -1.63
C GLY A 110 16.08 11.05 -1.02
N CYS A 111 15.90 9.74 -0.88
CA CYS A 111 16.89 8.87 -0.22
C CYS A 111 18.23 8.73 -0.97
N GLY A 112 18.31 9.12 -2.24
CA GLY A 112 19.55 9.08 -3.02
C GLY A 112 19.92 7.71 -3.61
N SER A 113 19.33 6.61 -3.17
CA SER A 113 19.71 5.25 -3.59
C SER A 113 19.72 5.04 -5.10
N CYS A 114 18.80 5.69 -5.82
CA CYS A 114 18.74 5.62 -7.29
C CYS A 114 19.92 6.35 -7.97
N VAL A 115 20.44 7.40 -7.34
CA VAL A 115 21.62 8.14 -7.81
C VAL A 115 22.87 7.30 -7.59
N GLU A 116 23.01 6.75 -6.39
CA GLU A 116 24.17 5.93 -5.99
C GLU A 116 24.32 4.65 -6.83
N VAL A 117 23.20 3.96 -7.12
CA VAL A 117 23.23 2.69 -7.86
C VAL A 117 23.37 2.88 -9.38
N CYS A 118 23.20 4.10 -9.89
CA CYS A 118 23.27 4.36 -11.32
C CYS A 118 24.72 4.24 -11.82
N PRO A 119 25.06 3.30 -12.72
CA PRO A 119 26.43 3.19 -13.25
C PRO A 119 26.83 4.39 -14.13
N GLU A 120 25.84 5.13 -14.64
CA GLU A 120 26.07 6.32 -15.46
C GLU A 120 26.02 7.57 -14.58
N THR A 121 27.17 7.93 -14.01
CA THR A 121 27.29 9.06 -13.09
C THR A 121 26.69 10.35 -13.66
N GLY A 122 25.91 11.08 -12.86
CA GLY A 122 25.23 12.31 -13.25
C GLY A 122 23.97 12.12 -14.08
N THR A 123 23.57 10.89 -14.41
CA THR A 123 22.29 10.64 -15.11
C THR A 123 21.09 10.98 -14.23
N LEU A 124 21.18 10.63 -12.95
CA LEU A 124 20.19 10.95 -11.92
C LEU A 124 20.85 11.85 -10.87
N GLU A 125 20.12 12.86 -10.42
CA GLU A 125 20.59 13.80 -9.39
C GLU A 125 19.48 14.06 -8.37
N LEU A 126 19.86 14.54 -7.17
CA LEU A 126 18.91 15.05 -6.19
C LEU A 126 18.80 16.56 -6.33
N MET A 127 17.60 17.05 -6.62
CA MET A 127 17.28 18.47 -6.64
C MET A 127 16.10 18.75 -5.71
N ASN A 128 16.29 19.68 -4.77
CA ASN A 128 15.29 20.01 -3.74
C ASN A 128 14.78 18.77 -2.96
N GLY A 129 15.68 17.82 -2.65
CA GLY A 129 15.35 16.60 -1.93
C GLY A 129 14.52 15.58 -2.74
N LYS A 130 14.48 15.71 -4.06
CA LYS A 130 13.82 14.76 -4.98
C LYS A 130 14.78 14.31 -6.07
N ALA A 131 14.70 13.04 -6.44
CA ALA A 131 15.46 12.53 -7.57
C ALA A 131 14.90 13.11 -8.89
N ILE A 132 15.78 13.48 -9.78
CA ILE A 132 15.45 13.92 -11.14
C ILE A 132 16.33 13.19 -12.16
N LEU A 133 15.82 13.03 -13.38
CA LEU A 133 16.60 12.57 -14.52
C LEU A 133 17.30 13.81 -15.13
N ALA A 134 18.52 14.09 -14.66
CA ALA A 134 19.27 15.28 -15.08
C ALA A 134 19.80 15.15 -16.51
N HIS A 135 20.34 13.98 -16.87
CA HIS A 135 20.95 13.69 -18.17
C HIS A 135 20.33 12.44 -18.81
N ALA A 136 19.16 12.62 -19.45
CA ALA A 136 18.41 11.54 -20.10
C ALA A 136 19.19 10.84 -21.24
N GLU A 137 20.10 11.56 -21.88
CA GLU A 137 20.96 11.06 -22.97
C GLU A 137 21.99 10.04 -22.48
N ARG A 138 22.42 10.12 -21.21
CA ARG A 138 23.36 9.18 -20.61
C ARG A 138 22.70 7.88 -20.14
N CYS A 139 21.38 7.86 -20.03
CA CYS A 139 20.66 6.71 -19.52
C CYS A 139 20.77 5.51 -20.47
N THR A 140 21.35 4.42 -19.98
CA THR A 140 21.51 3.16 -20.72
C THR A 140 20.33 2.20 -20.54
N GLY A 141 19.38 2.51 -19.64
CA GLY A 141 18.15 1.74 -19.46
C GLY A 141 18.29 0.48 -18.62
N HIS A 142 19.32 0.37 -17.78
CA HIS A 142 19.62 -0.83 -16.97
C HIS A 142 18.68 -1.08 -15.78
N ALA A 143 17.70 -0.24 -15.53
CA ALA A 143 16.62 -0.40 -14.54
C ALA A 143 17.01 -0.36 -13.05
N LYS A 144 18.28 -0.39 -12.66
CA LYS A 144 18.71 -0.45 -11.25
C LYS A 144 18.08 0.65 -10.36
N CYS A 145 17.89 1.86 -10.89
CA CYS A 145 17.25 2.95 -10.16
C CYS A 145 15.81 2.64 -9.74
N ALA A 146 15.06 1.90 -10.56
CA ALA A 146 13.70 1.47 -10.23
C ALA A 146 13.71 0.29 -9.24
N GLU A 147 14.68 -0.62 -9.36
CA GLU A 147 14.82 -1.79 -8.48
C GLU A 147 15.12 -1.42 -7.03
N VAL A 148 15.97 -0.39 -6.81
CA VAL A 148 16.37 0.03 -5.45
C VAL A 148 15.46 1.07 -4.83
N CYS A 149 14.50 1.59 -5.59
CA CYS A 149 13.61 2.64 -5.08
C CYS A 149 12.68 2.08 -3.99
N PRO A 150 12.84 2.47 -2.71
CA PRO A 150 12.07 1.88 -1.61
C PRO A 150 10.58 2.25 -1.67
N THR A 151 10.25 3.37 -2.32
CA THR A 151 8.88 3.87 -2.47
C THR A 151 8.30 3.57 -3.84
N GLN A 152 9.05 2.86 -4.71
CA GLN A 152 8.65 2.60 -6.10
C GLN A 152 8.32 3.87 -6.89
N ALA A 153 8.95 4.99 -6.54
CA ALA A 153 8.76 6.28 -7.20
C ALA A 153 9.30 6.31 -8.64
N ILE A 154 10.02 5.27 -9.08
CA ILE A 154 10.68 5.23 -10.39
C ILE A 154 10.10 4.09 -11.22
N VAL A 155 9.57 4.44 -12.38
CA VAL A 155 9.13 3.48 -13.41
C VAL A 155 9.93 3.70 -14.68
N LEU A 156 10.10 2.65 -15.48
CA LEU A 156 10.82 2.75 -16.75
C LEU A 156 9.83 2.89 -17.91
N SER A 157 10.02 3.91 -18.72
CA SER A 157 9.24 4.14 -19.93
C SER A 157 10.12 3.96 -21.18
N ARG A 158 9.63 3.20 -22.16
CA ARG A 158 10.21 3.12 -23.50
C ARG A 158 9.41 4.05 -24.42
N GLY A 159 9.87 5.26 -24.60
CA GLY A 159 9.37 6.29 -25.52
C GLY A 159 7.97 6.07 -26.11
N GLY A 160 6.93 6.55 -25.44
CA GLY A 160 5.57 6.58 -25.96
C GLY A 160 4.70 5.35 -25.71
N VAL A 161 5.22 4.21 -25.29
CA VAL A 161 4.38 3.07 -24.86
C VAL A 161 4.14 3.20 -23.37
N LEU A 162 3.00 3.76 -23.01
CA LEU A 162 2.49 3.72 -21.64
C LEU A 162 2.20 2.26 -21.30
N GLN A 163 2.82 1.73 -20.23
CA GLN A 163 2.43 0.42 -19.74
C GLN A 163 0.99 0.55 -19.20
N THR A 164 0.09 -0.21 -19.75
CA THR A 164 -1.27 -0.32 -19.21
C THR A 164 -1.25 -1.27 -18.01
N MET A 165 -1.99 -0.92 -16.98
CA MET A 165 -2.23 -1.78 -15.83
C MET A 165 -3.72 -2.03 -15.68
N ARG A 166 -4.07 -3.29 -15.45
CA ARG A 166 -5.45 -3.68 -15.11
C ARG A 166 -5.72 -3.35 -13.66
N VAL A 167 -6.70 -2.49 -13.43
CA VAL A 167 -7.11 -2.01 -12.11
C VAL A 167 -8.63 -2.01 -11.99
N PRO A 168 -9.19 -2.16 -10.78
CA PRO A 168 -10.62 -2.01 -10.58
C PRO A 168 -11.08 -0.60 -10.92
N LEU A 169 -12.30 -0.49 -11.46
CA LEU A 169 -12.95 0.80 -11.67
C LEU A 169 -13.39 1.37 -10.33
N VAL A 170 -12.68 2.39 -9.87
CA VAL A 170 -12.93 3.10 -8.61
C VAL A 170 -13.14 4.58 -8.90
N LYS A 171 -14.22 5.13 -8.37
CA LYS A 171 -14.56 6.56 -8.46
C LYS A 171 -13.77 7.39 -7.44
N ASP A 172 -13.86 8.70 -7.53
CA ASP A 172 -13.16 9.63 -6.63
C ASP A 172 -13.61 9.53 -5.17
N ASP A 173 -14.81 8.99 -4.91
CA ASP A 173 -15.36 8.72 -3.59
C ASP A 173 -15.08 7.30 -3.08
N PHE A 174 -14.20 6.57 -3.76
CA PHE A 174 -13.81 5.17 -3.52
C PHE A 174 -14.88 4.13 -3.86
N GLU A 175 -16.06 4.53 -4.33
CA GLU A 175 -17.08 3.58 -4.77
C GLU A 175 -16.72 2.97 -6.13
N THR A 176 -17.05 1.72 -6.30
CA THR A 176 -16.89 1.01 -7.58
C THR A 176 -18.09 1.26 -8.50
N ASN A 177 -18.14 0.56 -9.65
CA ASN A 177 -19.34 0.46 -10.47
C ASN A 177 -20.50 -0.27 -9.76
N VAL A 178 -20.23 -1.07 -8.70
CA VAL A 178 -21.24 -1.71 -7.86
C VAL A 178 -21.66 -0.77 -6.75
N PRO A 179 -22.90 -0.22 -6.76
CA PRO A 179 -23.34 0.75 -5.76
C PRO A 179 -23.29 0.19 -4.34
N GLY A 180 -22.65 0.93 -3.42
CA GLY A 180 -22.43 0.53 -2.03
C GLY A 180 -21.17 -0.30 -1.78
N LEU A 181 -20.43 -0.68 -2.83
CA LEU A 181 -19.14 -1.37 -2.73
C LEU A 181 -17.98 -0.41 -2.97
N PHE A 182 -17.09 -0.31 -1.99
CA PHE A 182 -15.95 0.60 -1.99
C PHE A 182 -14.64 -0.18 -2.05
N ILE A 183 -13.62 0.40 -2.66
CA ILE A 183 -12.25 -0.14 -2.69
C ILE A 183 -11.29 0.93 -2.16
N ILE A 184 -10.44 0.53 -1.22
CA ILE A 184 -9.43 1.40 -0.59
C ILE A 184 -8.07 0.72 -0.48
N GLY A 185 -7.03 1.54 -0.32
CA GLY A 185 -5.65 1.08 -0.15
C GLY A 185 -5.03 0.58 -1.46
N GLU A 186 -4.08 -0.32 -1.36
CA GLU A 186 -3.27 -0.80 -2.49
C GLU A 186 -4.12 -1.43 -3.62
N LEU A 187 -5.28 -1.98 -3.30
CA LEU A 187 -6.18 -2.56 -4.28
C LEU A 187 -6.69 -1.52 -5.28
N GLY A 188 -6.93 -0.28 -4.83
CA GLY A 188 -7.31 0.86 -5.67
C GLY A 188 -6.16 1.47 -6.50
N GLY A 189 -4.93 0.99 -6.32
CA GLY A 189 -3.76 1.42 -7.09
C GLY A 189 -2.73 2.25 -6.33
N MET A 190 -2.93 2.58 -5.05
CA MET A 190 -2.01 3.42 -4.27
C MET A 190 -1.32 2.60 -3.18
N SER A 191 0.01 2.49 -3.24
CA SER A 191 0.81 1.55 -2.41
C SER A 191 1.40 2.15 -1.13
N LEU A 192 1.07 3.40 -0.76
CA LEU A 192 1.63 4.05 0.43
C LEU A 192 0.76 3.82 1.67
N ILE A 193 1.38 3.50 2.81
CA ILE A 193 0.69 3.33 4.09
C ILE A 193 -0.12 4.57 4.47
N LYS A 194 0.47 5.76 4.34
CA LYS A 194 -0.20 7.04 4.60
C LYS A 194 -1.46 7.22 3.74
N THR A 195 -1.37 6.95 2.45
CA THR A 195 -2.50 7.03 1.53
C THR A 195 -3.57 6.04 1.91
N ALA A 196 -3.20 4.79 2.21
CA ALA A 196 -4.12 3.75 2.62
C ALA A 196 -4.88 4.11 3.91
N VAL A 197 -4.21 4.68 4.92
CA VAL A 197 -4.84 5.16 6.15
C VAL A 197 -5.82 6.29 5.86
N ASN A 198 -5.45 7.27 5.04
CA ASN A 198 -6.32 8.38 4.67
C ASN A 198 -7.55 7.92 3.86
N GLU A 199 -7.38 6.98 2.92
CA GLU A 199 -8.49 6.42 2.15
C GLU A 199 -9.48 5.68 3.03
N GLY A 200 -9.01 4.93 4.05
CA GLY A 200 -9.85 4.28 5.03
C GLY A 200 -10.79 5.25 5.75
N LYS A 201 -10.25 6.36 6.24
CA LYS A 201 -11.01 7.43 6.88
C LYS A 201 -12.02 8.06 5.91
N LEU A 202 -11.55 8.49 4.75
CA LEU A 202 -12.39 9.19 3.77
C LEU A 202 -13.55 8.32 3.25
N ALA A 203 -13.32 7.04 3.00
CA ALA A 203 -14.38 6.13 2.54
C ALA A 203 -15.47 5.97 3.60
N ILE A 204 -15.11 5.81 4.87
CA ILE A 204 -16.08 5.72 5.96
C ILE A 204 -16.83 7.03 6.17
N ASP A 205 -16.16 8.18 6.04
CA ASP A 205 -16.83 9.48 6.06
C ASP A 205 -17.87 9.63 4.95
N GLN A 206 -17.59 9.11 3.73
CA GLN A 206 -18.56 9.10 2.64
C GLN A 206 -19.74 8.17 2.94
N ILE A 207 -19.47 6.97 3.46
CA ILE A 207 -20.53 6.03 3.86
C ILE A 207 -21.41 6.65 4.94
N LYS A 208 -20.83 7.28 5.97
CA LYS A 208 -21.58 7.96 7.03
C LYS A 208 -22.49 9.06 6.50
N LYS A 209 -21.99 9.90 5.59
CA LYS A 209 -22.80 10.93 4.93
C LYS A 209 -24.00 10.35 4.18
N ARG A 210 -23.83 9.19 3.50
CA ARG A 210 -24.93 8.53 2.79
C ARG A 210 -25.95 7.94 3.74
N ILE A 211 -25.51 7.34 4.87
CA ILE A 211 -26.41 6.82 5.90
C ILE A 211 -27.21 7.96 6.52
N ASP A 212 -26.55 9.07 6.85
CA ASP A 212 -27.21 10.25 7.46
C ASP A 212 -28.21 10.90 6.49
N ALA A 213 -27.86 10.98 5.20
CA ALA A 213 -28.77 11.49 4.18
C ALA A 213 -30.01 10.59 3.96
N ALA A 214 -29.84 9.27 4.11
CA ALA A 214 -30.95 8.32 4.01
C ALA A 214 -31.86 8.31 5.25
N ASN A 215 -31.36 8.78 6.41
CA ASN A 215 -32.13 8.81 7.65
C ASN A 215 -31.90 10.14 8.43
N PRO A 216 -32.35 11.29 7.91
CA PRO A 216 -32.10 12.59 8.50
C PRO A 216 -32.68 12.76 9.91
N ALA A 217 -33.72 12.00 10.27
CA ALA A 217 -34.36 12.05 11.59
C ALA A 217 -33.50 11.41 12.71
N ALA A 218 -32.52 10.56 12.34
CA ALA A 218 -31.62 9.91 13.29
C ALA A 218 -30.35 10.75 13.60
N VAL A 219 -30.12 11.83 12.88
CA VAL A 219 -28.92 12.69 13.03
C VAL A 219 -29.11 13.58 14.27
N LYS A 220 -28.56 13.16 15.41
CA LYS A 220 -28.39 14.04 16.57
C LYS A 220 -27.27 15.04 16.26
N PRO A 221 -27.48 16.37 16.51
CA PRO A 221 -26.41 17.35 16.37
C PRO A 221 -25.30 17.02 17.39
N ARG A 222 -24.13 16.61 16.87
CA ARG A 222 -22.94 16.38 17.70
C ARG A 222 -22.37 17.74 18.10
N SER A 223 -22.18 17.98 19.41
CA SER A 223 -21.47 19.13 19.89
C SER A 223 -19.97 18.99 19.65
N ALA A 224 -19.26 20.12 19.51
CA ALA A 224 -17.79 20.12 19.32
C ALA A 224 -17.03 19.49 20.50
N LYS A 225 -17.69 19.20 21.62
CA LYS A 225 -17.10 18.52 22.79
C LYS A 225 -17.17 17.00 22.74
N ASP A 226 -17.96 16.42 21.85
CA ASP A 226 -18.15 14.95 21.74
C ASP A 226 -16.99 14.23 21.02
N HIS A 227 -15.94 14.96 20.67
CA HIS A 227 -14.74 14.38 20.01
C HIS A 227 -13.76 13.70 20.99
N ALA A 228 -13.96 13.82 22.31
CA ALA A 228 -12.99 13.38 23.31
C ALA A 228 -13.35 12.08 24.04
N GLU A 229 -14.58 11.59 23.95
CA GLU A 229 -14.93 10.30 24.55
C GLU A 229 -15.06 9.22 23.46
N PRO A 230 -14.33 8.07 23.58
CA PRO A 230 -14.58 6.93 22.73
C PRO A 230 -16.04 6.52 22.91
N ALA A 231 -16.78 6.39 21.81
CA ALA A 231 -18.13 5.85 21.85
C ALA A 231 -18.07 4.53 22.63
N ALA A 232 -18.91 4.38 23.66
CA ALA A 232 -19.01 3.17 24.45
C ALA A 232 -19.06 1.97 23.48
N ALA A 233 -18.27 0.93 23.75
CA ALA A 233 -18.10 -0.23 22.87
C ALA A 233 -19.47 -0.61 22.31
N SER A 234 -19.63 -0.47 20.99
CA SER A 234 -20.91 -0.77 20.33
C SER A 234 -21.35 -2.17 20.75
N ALA A 235 -22.62 -2.32 21.11
CA ALA A 235 -23.19 -3.60 21.52
C ALA A 235 -22.80 -4.70 20.53
N PRO A 236 -22.68 -5.97 20.98
CA PRO A 236 -22.40 -7.08 20.08
C PRO A 236 -23.36 -6.98 18.90
N HIS A 237 -22.79 -7.03 17.67
CA HIS A 237 -23.60 -7.04 16.47
C HIS A 237 -24.53 -8.24 16.51
N ASP A 238 -25.83 -8.01 16.37
CA ASP A 238 -26.80 -9.09 16.17
C ASP A 238 -26.53 -9.70 14.78
N PRO A 239 -26.13 -10.98 14.69
CA PRO A 239 -25.87 -11.63 13.40
C PRO A 239 -27.07 -11.59 12.45
N ALA A 240 -28.28 -11.42 12.97
CA ALA A 240 -29.51 -11.34 12.19
C ALA A 240 -29.78 -9.96 11.58
N ALA A 241 -29.18 -8.88 12.13
CA ALA A 241 -29.37 -7.53 11.62
C ALA A 241 -28.22 -7.14 10.66
N PRO A 242 -28.50 -6.47 9.52
CA PRO A 242 -27.45 -6.03 8.62
C PRO A 242 -26.60 -4.93 9.28
N ALA A 243 -25.26 -5.09 9.29
CA ALA A 243 -24.34 -4.05 9.68
C ALA A 243 -24.45 -2.82 8.75
N ASP A 244 -24.08 -1.64 9.24
CA ASP A 244 -23.98 -0.46 8.38
C ASP A 244 -22.85 -0.66 7.35
N VAL A 245 -21.69 -1.19 7.79
CA VAL A 245 -20.55 -1.43 6.91
C VAL A 245 -19.81 -2.71 7.28
N LEU A 246 -19.42 -3.48 6.27
CA LEU A 246 -18.51 -4.62 6.41
C LEU A 246 -17.20 -4.28 5.70
N ILE A 247 -16.10 -4.44 6.44
CA ILE A 247 -14.74 -4.12 5.98
C ILE A 247 -13.98 -5.44 5.76
N VAL A 248 -13.45 -5.65 4.57
CA VAL A 248 -12.68 -6.84 4.21
C VAL A 248 -11.20 -6.52 4.16
N GLY A 249 -10.46 -7.05 5.13
CA GLY A 249 -9.04 -6.83 5.32
C GLY A 249 -8.73 -5.84 6.46
N ALA A 250 -7.72 -6.18 7.28
CA ALA A 250 -7.23 -5.38 8.39
C ALA A 250 -5.77 -4.94 8.20
N GLY A 251 -5.40 -4.59 6.97
CA GLY A 251 -4.19 -3.83 6.66
C GLY A 251 -4.36 -2.35 7.05
N PRO A 252 -3.40 -1.46 6.71
CA PRO A 252 -3.46 -0.03 7.06
C PRO A 252 -4.78 0.66 6.70
N ALA A 253 -5.30 0.40 5.50
CA ALA A 253 -6.56 0.98 5.04
C ALA A 253 -7.76 0.45 5.83
N GLY A 254 -7.85 -0.89 5.99
CA GLY A 254 -8.97 -1.52 6.70
C GLY A 254 -8.96 -1.20 8.19
N LEU A 255 -7.79 -1.14 8.82
CA LEU A 255 -7.68 -0.72 10.22
C LEU A 255 -8.14 0.73 10.41
N SER A 256 -7.70 1.65 9.55
CA SER A 256 -8.17 3.03 9.58
C SER A 256 -9.68 3.14 9.35
N ALA A 257 -10.23 2.36 8.41
CA ALA A 257 -11.66 2.30 8.19
C ALA A 257 -12.41 1.78 9.42
N SER A 258 -11.90 0.73 10.08
CA SER A 258 -12.49 0.15 11.29
C SER A 258 -12.50 1.15 12.45
N LEU A 259 -11.38 1.85 12.68
CA LEU A 259 -11.27 2.89 13.69
C LEU A 259 -12.20 4.07 13.41
N SER A 260 -12.31 4.50 12.15
CA SER A 260 -13.24 5.57 11.74
C SER A 260 -14.69 5.14 11.92
N ALA A 261 -15.05 3.92 11.54
CA ALA A 261 -16.40 3.39 11.74
C ALA A 261 -16.75 3.34 13.23
N HIS A 262 -15.82 2.87 14.07
CA HIS A 262 -15.97 2.86 15.52
C HIS A 262 -16.15 4.27 16.09
N GLN A 263 -15.30 5.23 15.69
CA GLN A 263 -15.38 6.64 16.10
C GLN A 263 -16.70 7.29 15.73
N LEU A 264 -17.24 6.97 14.56
CA LEU A 264 -18.50 7.52 14.07
C LEU A 264 -19.75 6.79 14.59
N GLY A 265 -19.58 5.76 15.41
CA GLY A 265 -20.67 4.98 16.01
C GLY A 265 -21.45 4.14 15.00
N LEU A 266 -20.82 3.75 13.88
CA LEU A 266 -21.44 2.85 12.92
C LEU A 266 -21.45 1.41 13.44
N GLN A 267 -22.48 0.65 13.08
CA GLN A 267 -22.46 -0.80 13.25
C GLN A 267 -21.57 -1.42 12.16
N TYR A 268 -20.40 -1.91 12.53
CA TYR A 268 -19.43 -2.42 11.57
C TYR A 268 -18.93 -3.83 11.91
N ILE A 269 -18.50 -4.54 10.87
CA ILE A 269 -17.84 -5.84 10.96
C ILE A 269 -16.54 -5.73 10.17
N THR A 270 -15.42 -6.13 10.77
CA THR A 270 -14.14 -6.21 10.05
C THR A 270 -13.68 -7.65 10.02
N LEU A 271 -13.47 -8.18 8.81
CA LEU A 271 -13.02 -9.55 8.56
C LEU A 271 -11.61 -9.53 8.00
N GLU A 272 -10.68 -10.25 8.65
CA GLU A 272 -9.30 -10.44 8.20
C GLU A 272 -9.02 -11.93 8.00
N GLN A 273 -8.46 -12.28 6.84
CA GLN A 273 -8.17 -13.68 6.51
C GLN A 273 -7.04 -14.30 7.36
N GLY A 274 -6.14 -13.49 7.88
CA GLY A 274 -5.01 -13.89 8.70
C GLY A 274 -4.85 -13.01 9.93
N GLU A 275 -3.64 -12.51 10.15
CA GLU A 275 -3.33 -11.57 11.23
C GLU A 275 -3.51 -10.12 10.79
N VAL A 276 -3.82 -9.26 11.74
CA VAL A 276 -3.88 -7.81 11.50
C VAL A 276 -2.53 -7.30 10.98
N ALA A 277 -2.58 -6.46 9.95
CA ALA A 277 -1.41 -5.89 9.31
C ALA A 277 -0.43 -6.93 8.72
N ALA A 278 -0.92 -8.10 8.30
CA ALA A 278 -0.11 -9.23 7.84
C ALA A 278 0.95 -8.83 6.80
N THR A 279 0.63 -7.94 5.85
CA THR A 279 1.60 -7.46 4.86
C THR A 279 2.77 -6.73 5.49
N ILE A 280 2.54 -5.90 6.53
CA ILE A 280 3.61 -5.15 7.21
C ILE A 280 4.41 -6.09 8.11
N ARG A 281 3.77 -7.03 8.80
CA ARG A 281 4.47 -8.05 9.59
C ARG A 281 5.49 -8.83 8.75
N GLN A 282 5.21 -9.01 7.46
CA GLN A 282 6.06 -9.71 6.49
C GLN A 282 7.15 -8.84 5.85
N TYR A 283 7.29 -7.55 6.19
CA TYR A 283 8.42 -6.75 5.71
C TYR A 283 9.72 -7.15 6.44
N PRO A 284 10.89 -6.95 5.82
CA PRO A 284 12.19 -7.13 6.48
C PRO A 284 12.27 -6.39 7.82
N ARG A 285 13.05 -6.94 8.75
CA ARG A 285 13.32 -6.28 10.04
C ARG A 285 13.96 -4.92 9.78
N HIS A 286 13.66 -3.96 10.65
CA HIS A 286 14.19 -2.59 10.58
C HIS A 286 13.90 -1.86 9.26
N LYS A 287 12.98 -2.40 8.43
CA LYS A 287 12.55 -1.69 7.23
C LYS A 287 11.93 -0.36 7.60
N PHE A 288 12.50 0.73 7.07
CA PHE A 288 11.93 2.07 7.19
C PHE A 288 10.64 2.17 6.34
N LEU A 289 9.54 2.56 6.95
CA LEU A 289 8.22 2.54 6.30
C LEU A 289 7.62 3.92 6.10
N MET A 290 8.05 4.93 6.85
CA MET A 290 7.38 6.22 6.88
C MET A 290 8.37 7.38 7.02
N ALA A 291 8.20 8.38 6.15
CA ALA A 291 8.95 9.64 6.20
C ALA A 291 8.09 10.83 6.66
N GLU A 292 6.76 10.66 6.76
CA GLU A 292 5.82 11.74 7.07
C GLU A 292 4.81 11.29 8.13
N PRO A 293 4.31 12.21 8.97
CA PRO A 293 3.30 11.88 9.98
C PRO A 293 2.01 11.38 9.33
N ILE A 294 1.38 10.42 10.01
CA ILE A 294 0.08 9.85 9.65
C ILE A 294 -0.93 10.22 10.71
N ASP A 295 -2.10 10.72 10.32
CA ASP A 295 -3.23 10.95 11.23
C ASP A 295 -4.09 9.69 11.33
N ILE A 296 -3.99 9.00 12.47
CA ILE A 296 -4.72 7.75 12.73
C ILE A 296 -6.00 8.06 13.50
N PRO A 297 -7.18 7.60 13.05
CA PRO A 297 -8.42 7.79 13.77
C PRO A 297 -8.33 7.27 15.22
N LEU A 298 -8.92 8.01 16.18
CA LEU A 298 -8.90 7.75 17.62
C LEU A 298 -7.52 7.85 18.30
N TYR A 299 -6.44 7.97 17.55
CA TYR A 299 -5.08 8.10 18.08
C TYR A 299 -4.48 9.48 17.82
N GLY A 300 -4.80 10.10 16.68
CA GLY A 300 -4.25 11.37 16.23
C GLY A 300 -2.97 11.21 15.40
N PRO A 301 -2.17 12.27 15.30
CA PRO A 301 -0.97 12.27 14.45
C PRO A 301 0.12 11.36 15.01
N LEU A 302 0.48 10.34 14.24
CA LEU A 302 1.60 9.45 14.53
C LEU A 302 2.89 10.02 13.93
N TYR A 303 3.79 10.44 14.80
CA TYR A 303 5.16 10.83 14.47
C TYR A 303 6.07 9.66 14.81
N VAL A 304 6.53 8.90 13.81
CA VAL A 304 7.44 7.78 14.05
C VAL A 304 8.84 8.26 13.77
N ALA A 305 9.60 8.55 14.81
CA ALA A 305 10.99 9.03 14.70
C ALA A 305 11.87 8.04 13.93
N ASP A 306 11.67 6.74 14.14
CA ASP A 306 12.44 5.66 13.52
C ASP A 306 11.67 4.89 12.44
N GLY A 307 10.45 5.26 12.13
CA GLY A 307 9.61 4.77 11.01
C GLY A 307 9.70 3.29 10.66
N THR A 308 10.15 2.44 11.59
CA THR A 308 10.36 1.02 11.33
C THR A 308 9.06 0.22 11.37
N LYS A 309 9.08 -0.95 10.78
CA LYS A 309 7.98 -1.91 10.82
C LYS A 309 7.57 -2.24 12.26
N GLU A 310 8.54 -2.46 13.13
CA GLU A 310 8.33 -2.86 14.52
C GLU A 310 7.63 -1.76 15.33
N SER A 311 8.08 -0.52 15.19
CA SER A 311 7.47 0.64 15.85
C SER A 311 6.04 0.86 15.38
N LEU A 312 5.77 0.74 14.08
CA LEU A 312 4.42 0.89 13.54
C LEU A 312 3.47 -0.23 14.01
N LEU A 313 3.92 -1.48 14.04
CA LEU A 313 3.12 -2.60 14.52
C LEU A 313 2.80 -2.47 16.00
N SER A 314 3.76 -2.07 16.84
CA SER A 314 3.55 -1.83 18.27
C SER A 314 2.51 -0.73 18.53
N VAL A 315 2.56 0.37 17.76
CA VAL A 315 1.55 1.43 17.84
C VAL A 315 0.17 0.90 17.47
N TRP A 316 0.05 0.15 16.40
CA TRP A 316 -1.24 -0.41 16.00
C TRP A 316 -1.82 -1.41 17.00
N GLU A 317 -0.98 -2.28 17.58
CA GLU A 317 -1.40 -3.19 18.64
C GLU A 317 -1.92 -2.40 19.87
N THR A 318 -1.22 -1.33 20.24
CA THR A 318 -1.66 -0.43 21.32
C THR A 318 -2.99 0.24 21.00
N ILE A 319 -3.17 0.73 19.77
CA ILE A 319 -4.42 1.37 19.35
C ILE A 319 -5.58 0.37 19.42
N ILE A 320 -5.41 -0.83 18.89
CA ILE A 320 -6.45 -1.87 18.90
C ILE A 320 -6.86 -2.22 20.34
N GLN A 321 -5.87 -2.39 21.23
CA GLN A 321 -6.12 -2.69 22.65
C GLN A 321 -6.87 -1.56 23.37
N ASN A 322 -6.45 -0.30 23.13
CA ASN A 322 -6.99 0.84 23.84
C ASN A 322 -8.36 1.29 23.30
N THR A 323 -8.63 1.09 22.01
CA THR A 323 -9.89 1.54 21.39
C THR A 323 -11.00 0.49 21.46
N GLY A 324 -10.68 -0.77 21.70
CA GLY A 324 -11.65 -1.86 21.66
C GLY A 324 -12.24 -2.10 20.26
N VAL A 325 -11.58 -1.63 19.19
CA VAL A 325 -11.98 -1.90 17.81
C VAL A 325 -12.03 -3.40 17.55
N ARG A 326 -13.13 -3.88 16.94
CA ARG A 326 -13.36 -5.32 16.72
C ARG A 326 -12.90 -5.73 15.34
N ILE A 327 -12.02 -6.72 15.28
CA ILE A 327 -11.51 -7.32 14.04
C ILE A 327 -11.60 -8.83 14.21
N GLU A 328 -12.37 -9.50 13.36
CA GLU A 328 -12.41 -10.95 13.29
C GLU A 328 -11.30 -11.47 12.39
N THR A 329 -10.29 -12.07 12.99
CA THR A 329 -9.17 -12.71 12.29
C THR A 329 -9.52 -14.14 11.88
N ASN A 330 -8.73 -14.71 10.94
CA ASN A 330 -8.96 -16.04 10.36
C ASN A 330 -10.33 -16.18 9.68
N ARG A 331 -10.83 -15.06 9.11
CA ARG A 331 -12.10 -14.94 8.40
C ARG A 331 -11.88 -14.55 6.95
N ARG A 332 -11.60 -15.54 6.11
CA ARG A 332 -11.47 -15.33 4.66
C ARG A 332 -12.83 -15.13 4.01
N VAL A 333 -13.04 -13.98 3.39
CA VAL A 333 -14.23 -13.72 2.56
C VAL A 333 -14.08 -14.43 1.22
N GLY A 334 -15.00 -15.34 0.93
CA GLY A 334 -15.01 -16.14 -0.30
C GLY A 334 -15.93 -15.58 -1.38
N ARG A 335 -17.04 -14.96 -0.98
CA ARG A 335 -18.06 -14.46 -1.90
C ARG A 335 -18.77 -13.24 -1.35
N ILE A 336 -19.06 -12.30 -2.23
CA ILE A 336 -19.88 -11.13 -1.94
C ILE A 336 -20.95 -11.02 -3.03
N VAL A 337 -22.20 -10.93 -2.61
CA VAL A 337 -23.33 -10.80 -3.53
C VAL A 337 -24.19 -9.63 -3.07
N ARG A 338 -24.50 -8.72 -4.00
CA ARG A 338 -25.45 -7.65 -3.75
C ARG A 338 -26.87 -8.21 -3.85
N ASN A 339 -27.67 -8.02 -2.81
CA ASN A 339 -29.06 -8.46 -2.75
C ASN A 339 -29.95 -7.26 -2.39
N GLY A 340 -30.60 -6.68 -3.40
CA GLY A 340 -31.40 -5.47 -3.22
C GLY A 340 -30.56 -4.28 -2.74
N GLY A 341 -30.87 -3.73 -1.57
CA GLY A 341 -30.17 -2.59 -0.93
C GLY A 341 -29.02 -2.97 -0.01
N SER A 342 -28.65 -4.25 0.12
CA SER A 342 -27.61 -4.74 1.02
C SER A 342 -26.73 -5.76 0.35
N PHE A 343 -25.66 -6.16 1.05
CA PHE A 343 -24.73 -7.21 0.61
C PHE A 343 -24.83 -8.43 1.52
N ARG A 344 -24.76 -9.61 0.91
CA ARG A 344 -24.53 -10.88 1.55
C ARG A 344 -23.06 -11.26 1.34
N VAL A 345 -22.33 -11.45 2.43
CA VAL A 345 -20.90 -11.74 2.45
C VAL A 345 -20.68 -13.10 3.10
N GLU A 346 -20.00 -14.01 2.41
CA GLU A 346 -19.74 -15.37 2.84
C GLU A 346 -18.28 -15.52 3.28
N SER A 347 -18.07 -16.03 4.50
CA SER A 347 -16.77 -16.36 5.05
C SER A 347 -16.81 -17.76 5.68
N GLY A 348 -16.34 -18.77 4.95
CA GLY A 348 -16.55 -20.17 5.31
C GLY A 348 -18.04 -20.48 5.39
N ASP A 349 -18.49 -21.09 6.48
CA ASP A 349 -19.90 -21.41 6.73
C ASP A 349 -20.70 -20.23 7.32
N THR A 350 -20.04 -19.10 7.58
CA THR A 350 -20.69 -17.94 8.19
C THR A 350 -21.11 -16.94 7.10
N VAL A 351 -22.32 -16.42 7.25
CA VAL A 351 -22.90 -15.41 6.35
C VAL A 351 -23.12 -14.12 7.13
N PHE A 352 -22.62 -13.02 6.58
CA PHE A 352 -22.80 -11.67 7.13
C PHE A 352 -23.66 -10.83 6.18
N HIS A 353 -24.37 -9.86 6.74
CA HIS A 353 -25.16 -8.88 5.99
C HIS A 353 -24.71 -7.47 6.32
N ALA A 354 -24.58 -6.62 5.28
CA ALA A 354 -24.19 -5.22 5.46
C ALA A 354 -24.82 -4.33 4.39
N LYS A 355 -25.09 -3.06 4.72
CA LYS A 355 -25.58 -2.06 3.76
C LYS A 355 -24.49 -1.62 2.79
N TYR A 356 -23.27 -1.49 3.30
CA TYR A 356 -22.08 -1.11 2.54
C TYR A 356 -20.95 -2.12 2.77
N VAL A 357 -20.09 -2.29 1.77
CA VAL A 357 -18.89 -3.13 1.85
C VAL A 357 -17.68 -2.33 1.43
N VAL A 358 -16.60 -2.42 2.20
CA VAL A 358 -15.31 -1.79 1.93
C VAL A 358 -14.25 -2.87 1.74
N LEU A 359 -13.67 -2.96 0.54
CA LEU A 359 -12.59 -3.88 0.22
C LEU A 359 -11.24 -3.22 0.48
N ALA A 360 -10.55 -3.67 1.52
CA ALA A 360 -9.22 -3.22 1.96
C ALA A 360 -8.18 -4.35 1.92
N MET A 361 -8.39 -5.34 1.04
CA MET A 361 -7.65 -6.61 1.00
C MET A 361 -6.28 -6.55 0.33
N GLY A 362 -5.84 -5.36 -0.13
CA GLY A 362 -4.58 -5.17 -0.82
C GLY A 362 -4.55 -5.81 -2.21
N ARG A 363 -3.44 -5.63 -2.92
CA ARG A 363 -3.22 -6.19 -4.29
C ARG A 363 -2.66 -7.59 -4.29
N ARG A 364 -2.01 -7.98 -3.20
CA ARG A 364 -1.34 -9.28 -3.10
C ARG A 364 -2.39 -10.32 -2.77
N GLY A 365 -2.69 -11.18 -3.73
CA GLY A 365 -3.62 -12.29 -3.54
C GLY A 365 -3.18 -13.23 -2.42
N THR A 366 -4.05 -14.13 -2.02
CA THR A 366 -3.71 -15.21 -1.11
C THR A 366 -2.74 -16.15 -1.82
N PRO A 367 -1.62 -16.54 -1.20
CA PRO A 367 -0.72 -17.52 -1.79
C PRO A 367 -1.49 -18.81 -2.12
N ARG A 368 -1.24 -19.35 -3.32
CA ARG A 368 -1.77 -20.67 -3.66
C ARG A 368 -1.12 -21.73 -2.81
N ARG A 369 -1.95 -22.61 -2.31
CA ARG A 369 -1.50 -23.81 -1.62
C ARG A 369 -1.34 -24.96 -2.60
N LEU A 370 -0.40 -25.87 -2.30
CA LEU A 370 -0.21 -27.10 -3.07
C LEU A 370 -1.26 -28.15 -2.71
N GLY A 371 -1.80 -28.09 -1.50
CA GLY A 371 -2.74 -29.07 -0.97
C GLY A 371 -2.08 -30.40 -0.61
N VAL A 372 -0.80 -30.39 -0.29
CA VAL A 372 -0.04 -31.61 0.04
C VAL A 372 0.02 -31.83 1.56
N PRO A 373 0.10 -33.09 2.03
CA PRO A 373 0.29 -33.38 3.46
C PRO A 373 1.51 -32.66 4.02
N GLY A 374 1.35 -32.08 5.21
CA GLY A 374 2.41 -31.35 5.93
C GLY A 374 2.66 -29.91 5.47
N GLU A 375 1.82 -29.36 4.60
CA GLU A 375 1.94 -27.97 4.13
C GLU A 375 1.71 -26.93 5.25
N ASP A 376 1.11 -27.33 6.39
CA ASP A 376 0.89 -26.48 7.56
C ASP A 376 2.06 -26.47 8.57
N LEU A 377 3.15 -27.20 8.29
CA LEU A 377 4.32 -27.20 9.13
C LEU A 377 4.99 -25.82 9.19
N ALA A 378 5.52 -25.45 10.36
CA ALA A 378 6.14 -24.14 10.60
C ALA A 378 7.33 -23.80 9.67
N LYS A 379 7.96 -24.82 9.05
CA LYS A 379 9.05 -24.64 8.08
C LYS A 379 8.59 -24.21 6.69
N VAL A 380 7.26 -24.16 6.43
CA VAL A 380 6.68 -23.77 5.14
C VAL A 380 6.38 -22.29 5.13
N ALA A 381 6.90 -21.60 4.13
CA ALA A 381 6.66 -20.19 3.90
C ALA A 381 6.22 -19.93 2.44
N TYR A 382 5.36 -18.95 2.26
CA TYR A 382 4.88 -18.55 0.94
C TYR A 382 5.55 -17.28 0.42
N ARG A 383 6.58 -16.82 1.14
CA ARG A 383 7.37 -15.63 0.80
C ARG A 383 8.73 -15.69 1.47
N LEU A 384 9.75 -15.26 0.76
CA LEU A 384 11.06 -14.96 1.31
C LEU A 384 11.09 -13.48 1.76
N ILE A 385 11.43 -13.23 3.02
CA ILE A 385 11.53 -11.88 3.59
C ILE A 385 12.99 -11.43 3.58
N GLU A 386 13.87 -12.22 4.15
CA GLU A 386 15.31 -11.96 4.26
C GLU A 386 16.08 -13.24 3.98
N ALA A 387 16.83 -13.27 2.88
CA ALA A 387 17.61 -14.45 2.51
C ALA A 387 18.78 -14.67 3.48
N GLU A 388 19.30 -13.61 4.03
CA GLU A 388 20.44 -13.59 4.97
C GLU A 388 20.12 -14.24 6.32
N SER A 389 18.84 -14.37 6.66
CA SER A 389 18.38 -15.05 7.89
C SER A 389 18.53 -16.56 7.84
N TYR A 390 18.85 -17.14 6.66
CA TYR A 390 19.00 -18.57 6.45
C TYR A 390 20.47 -18.89 6.18
N SER A 391 21.03 -19.77 6.98
CA SER A 391 22.43 -20.21 6.83
C SER A 391 22.55 -21.70 7.17
N GLU A 392 23.41 -22.40 6.43
CA GLU A 392 23.75 -23.81 6.64
C GLU A 392 22.54 -24.78 6.57
N ALA A 393 21.56 -24.43 5.74
CA ALA A 393 20.28 -25.13 5.68
C ALA A 393 20.04 -25.77 4.29
N ASP A 394 19.27 -26.85 4.32
CA ASP A 394 18.66 -27.45 3.13
C ASP A 394 17.33 -26.75 2.85
N ILE A 395 17.27 -26.01 1.76
CA ILE A 395 16.14 -25.16 1.41
C ILE A 395 15.54 -25.60 0.09
N LEU A 396 14.23 -25.83 0.09
CA LEU A 396 13.47 -26.08 -1.14
C LEU A 396 12.66 -24.85 -1.51
N VAL A 397 12.79 -24.39 -2.75
CA VAL A 397 11.94 -23.37 -3.36
C VAL A 397 11.06 -24.05 -4.40
N VAL A 398 9.74 -23.97 -4.24
CA VAL A 398 8.78 -24.55 -5.18
C VAL A 398 8.17 -23.44 -6.03
N GLY A 399 8.38 -23.49 -7.34
CA GLY A 399 7.83 -22.53 -8.29
C GLY A 399 8.69 -22.33 -9.52
N GLY A 400 8.12 -21.75 -10.56
CA GLY A 400 8.79 -21.54 -11.85
C GLY A 400 8.63 -20.11 -12.41
N GLY A 401 8.22 -19.16 -11.58
CA GLY A 401 8.14 -17.74 -11.94
C GLY A 401 9.31 -16.93 -11.39
N ASP A 402 9.41 -15.65 -11.78
CA ASP A 402 10.48 -14.75 -11.36
C ASP A 402 10.67 -14.73 -9.84
N SER A 403 9.60 -14.65 -9.06
CA SER A 403 9.70 -14.62 -7.58
C SER A 403 10.35 -15.87 -6.99
N ALA A 404 10.11 -17.06 -7.58
CA ALA A 404 10.73 -18.30 -7.12
C ALA A 404 12.21 -18.33 -7.46
N VAL A 405 12.56 -17.91 -8.66
CA VAL A 405 13.96 -17.88 -9.13
C VAL A 405 14.75 -16.82 -8.34
N GLU A 406 14.22 -15.63 -8.18
CA GLU A 406 14.85 -14.56 -7.38
C GLU A 406 15.09 -15.00 -5.93
N ALA A 407 14.12 -15.69 -5.32
CA ALA A 407 14.26 -16.23 -3.97
C ALA A 407 15.35 -17.32 -3.90
N ALA A 408 15.36 -18.28 -4.84
CA ALA A 408 16.36 -19.34 -4.88
C ALA A 408 17.77 -18.77 -5.08
N LEU A 409 17.93 -17.81 -6.00
CA LEU A 409 19.20 -17.11 -6.22
C LEU A 409 19.64 -16.31 -4.99
N ALA A 410 18.74 -15.60 -4.32
CA ALA A 410 19.07 -14.85 -3.11
C ALA A 410 19.56 -15.77 -1.99
N LEU A 411 18.86 -16.88 -1.75
CA LEU A 411 19.22 -17.88 -0.73
C LEU A 411 20.54 -18.60 -1.02
N SER A 412 20.91 -18.75 -2.30
CA SER A 412 22.17 -19.42 -2.71
C SER A 412 23.39 -18.49 -2.68
N ARG A 413 23.23 -17.17 -2.68
CA ARG A 413 24.34 -16.18 -2.78
C ARG A 413 25.38 -16.29 -1.69
N SER A 414 25.00 -16.69 -0.49
CA SER A 414 25.95 -16.85 0.61
C SER A 414 26.89 -18.04 0.44
N GLY A 415 26.55 -18.99 -0.44
CA GLY A 415 27.26 -20.27 -0.63
C GLY A 415 27.16 -21.22 0.57
N LYS A 416 26.43 -20.86 1.63
CA LYS A 416 26.29 -21.65 2.85
C LYS A 416 25.08 -22.57 2.85
N ASN A 417 24.02 -22.20 2.10
CA ASN A 417 22.80 -22.99 2.00
C ASN A 417 22.87 -23.98 0.82
N ARG A 418 22.27 -25.15 1.01
CA ARG A 418 22.00 -26.09 -0.09
C ARG A 418 20.59 -25.80 -0.63
N VAL A 419 20.53 -25.02 -1.70
CA VAL A 419 19.26 -24.57 -2.27
C VAL A 419 18.87 -25.45 -3.45
N THR A 420 17.65 -25.95 -3.41
CA THR A 420 16.99 -26.66 -4.50
C THR A 420 15.78 -25.89 -4.97
N ILE A 421 15.64 -25.65 -6.26
CA ILE A 421 14.42 -25.13 -6.86
C ILE A 421 13.69 -26.25 -7.61
N ALA A 422 12.41 -26.48 -7.28
CA ALA A 422 11.56 -27.48 -7.91
C ALA A 422 10.48 -26.83 -8.75
N TYR A 423 10.37 -27.25 -10.01
CA TYR A 423 9.39 -26.76 -10.93
C TYR A 423 8.70 -27.90 -11.67
N ARG A 424 7.36 -27.86 -11.72
CA ARG A 424 6.54 -28.89 -12.37
C ARG A 424 6.68 -28.95 -13.90
N GLY A 425 7.10 -27.85 -14.53
CA GLY A 425 7.28 -27.78 -15.98
C GLY A 425 8.65 -28.26 -16.43
N GLU A 426 8.75 -28.56 -17.71
CA GLU A 426 10.00 -28.97 -18.37
C GLU A 426 10.98 -27.79 -18.51
N ALA A 427 10.48 -26.61 -18.85
CA ALA A 427 11.26 -25.40 -19.06
C ALA A 427 10.63 -24.17 -18.36
N PHE A 428 11.46 -23.25 -17.91
CA PHE A 428 11.05 -22.00 -17.23
C PHE A 428 10.60 -20.93 -18.24
N ASN A 429 9.50 -21.16 -18.94
CA ASN A 429 9.05 -20.32 -20.07
C ASN A 429 8.51 -18.94 -19.65
N ARG A 430 8.27 -18.69 -18.35
CA ARG A 430 7.67 -17.44 -17.83
C ARG A 430 8.67 -16.48 -17.21
N LEU A 431 9.95 -16.82 -17.22
CA LEU A 431 10.99 -16.00 -16.65
C LEU A 431 11.32 -14.83 -17.56
N ARG A 432 11.61 -13.68 -16.94
CA ARG A 432 12.32 -12.60 -17.61
C ARG A 432 13.71 -13.08 -18.02
N ASP A 433 14.23 -12.58 -19.14
CA ASP A 433 15.50 -13.05 -19.71
C ASP A 433 16.64 -12.99 -18.69
N ARG A 434 16.75 -11.90 -17.91
CA ARG A 434 17.74 -11.76 -16.85
C ARG A 434 17.67 -12.89 -15.80
N ASN A 435 16.46 -13.21 -15.30
CA ASN A 435 16.30 -14.26 -14.29
C ASN A 435 16.59 -15.63 -14.86
N ARG A 436 16.30 -15.85 -16.14
CA ARG A 436 16.65 -17.08 -16.87
C ARG A 436 18.17 -17.25 -16.94
N GLU A 437 18.89 -16.24 -17.43
CA GLU A 437 20.34 -16.23 -17.53
C GLU A 437 21.02 -16.46 -16.18
N GLN A 438 20.53 -15.82 -15.11
CA GLN A 438 21.07 -16.00 -13.77
C GLN A 438 20.79 -17.38 -13.21
N LEU A 439 19.61 -17.98 -13.47
CA LEU A 439 19.29 -19.34 -13.06
C LEU A 439 20.19 -20.35 -13.75
N GLU A 440 20.36 -20.23 -15.08
CA GLU A 440 21.22 -21.11 -15.89
C GLU A 440 22.69 -21.01 -15.47
N ALA A 441 23.16 -19.80 -15.14
CA ALA A 441 24.50 -19.60 -14.62
C ALA A 441 24.67 -20.27 -13.24
N ALA A 442 23.74 -20.07 -12.33
CA ALA A 442 23.80 -20.65 -10.99
C ALA A 442 23.68 -22.19 -11.00
N GLU A 443 22.90 -22.76 -11.92
CA GLU A 443 22.82 -24.22 -12.14
C GLU A 443 24.13 -24.78 -12.69
N ARG A 444 24.69 -24.16 -13.72
CA ARG A 444 25.99 -24.56 -14.33
C ARG A 444 27.14 -24.50 -13.32
N ASP A 445 27.16 -23.43 -12.51
CA ASP A 445 28.19 -23.16 -11.50
C ASP A 445 27.93 -23.92 -10.18
N LYS A 446 26.85 -24.72 -10.12
CA LYS A 446 26.43 -25.55 -8.97
C LYS A 446 26.15 -24.78 -7.70
N TYR A 447 25.76 -23.52 -7.80
CA TYR A 447 25.31 -22.72 -6.65
C TYR A 447 23.92 -23.14 -6.14
N LEU A 448 23.10 -23.72 -7.02
CA LEU A 448 21.80 -24.30 -6.67
C LEU A 448 21.49 -25.52 -7.55
N THR A 449 20.59 -26.37 -7.05
CA THR A 449 20.07 -27.54 -7.78
C THR A 449 18.73 -27.20 -8.41
N VAL A 450 18.55 -27.50 -9.69
CA VAL A 450 17.29 -27.30 -10.41
C VAL A 450 16.63 -28.63 -10.68
N LEU A 451 15.43 -28.85 -10.15
CA LEU A 451 14.60 -30.02 -10.44
C LEU A 451 13.44 -29.59 -11.33
N ARG A 452 13.48 -30.00 -12.57
CA ARG A 452 12.41 -29.83 -13.57
C ARG A 452 11.46 -31.03 -13.50
N GLN A 453 10.27 -30.91 -14.09
CA GLN A 453 9.25 -31.96 -14.11
C GLN A 453 9.02 -32.58 -12.71
N SER A 454 8.99 -31.70 -11.67
CA SER A 454 9.01 -32.11 -10.28
C SER A 454 7.78 -31.62 -9.55
N ASN A 455 7.09 -32.52 -8.84
CA ASN A 455 5.93 -32.22 -8.03
C ASN A 455 6.18 -32.59 -6.57
N LEU A 456 5.91 -31.66 -5.65
CA LEU A 456 5.96 -31.96 -4.23
C LEU A 456 4.77 -32.84 -3.86
N LEU A 457 5.03 -33.99 -3.23
CA LEU A 457 4.03 -34.97 -2.83
C LEU A 457 3.66 -34.87 -1.35
N GLY A 458 4.60 -34.41 -0.52
CA GLY A 458 4.38 -34.26 0.91
C GLY A 458 5.56 -33.63 1.63
N ILE A 459 5.30 -33.12 2.82
CA ILE A 459 6.26 -32.41 3.65
C ILE A 459 6.32 -33.12 5.01
N ARG A 460 7.53 -33.47 5.43
CA ARG A 460 7.84 -34.06 6.74
C ARG A 460 8.66 -33.07 7.57
N PRO A 461 8.79 -33.23 8.88
CA PRO A 461 9.57 -32.30 9.72
C PRO A 461 10.99 -32.03 9.21
N GLU A 462 11.72 -33.02 8.76
CA GLU A 462 13.13 -32.91 8.33
C GLU A 462 13.37 -33.22 6.84
N ALA A 463 12.33 -33.53 6.08
CA ALA A 463 12.44 -33.94 4.70
C ALA A 463 11.23 -33.51 3.87
N VAL A 464 11.34 -33.64 2.56
CA VAL A 464 10.24 -33.54 1.60
C VAL A 464 10.20 -34.75 0.69
N LEU A 465 9.00 -35.16 0.31
CA LEU A 465 8.76 -36.16 -0.71
C LEU A 465 8.48 -35.44 -2.02
N ILE A 466 9.28 -35.69 -3.02
CA ILE A 466 9.16 -35.07 -4.34
C ILE A 466 9.15 -36.13 -5.43
N ASP A 467 8.23 -36.01 -6.35
CA ASP A 467 8.23 -36.77 -7.59
C ASP A 467 9.07 -36.03 -8.63
N CYS A 468 10.09 -36.69 -9.14
CA CYS A 468 10.93 -36.17 -10.23
C CYS A 468 10.87 -37.16 -11.39
N GLU A 469 10.24 -36.77 -12.48
CA GLU A 469 10.12 -37.60 -13.69
C GLU A 469 9.54 -39.01 -13.43
N GLY A 470 8.51 -39.07 -12.55
CA GLY A 470 7.86 -40.33 -12.16
C GLY A 470 8.62 -41.16 -11.12
N LYS A 471 9.70 -40.61 -10.53
CA LYS A 471 10.47 -41.25 -9.46
C LYS A 471 10.31 -40.47 -8.15
N CYS A 472 9.69 -41.11 -7.16
CA CYS A 472 9.57 -40.49 -5.82
C CYS A 472 10.96 -40.49 -5.14
N ARG A 473 11.35 -39.33 -4.62
CA ARG A 473 12.60 -39.12 -3.87
C ARG A 473 12.29 -38.45 -2.55
N GLU A 474 13.06 -38.77 -1.55
CA GLU A 474 13.06 -38.03 -0.27
C GLU A 474 14.31 -37.14 -0.22
N LEU A 475 14.11 -35.83 0.02
CA LEU A 475 15.19 -34.86 0.13
C LEU A 475 15.22 -34.31 1.55
N PRO A 476 16.38 -34.23 2.21
CA PRO A 476 16.54 -33.48 3.47
C PRO A 476 16.10 -32.05 3.29
N ASN A 477 15.43 -31.46 4.29
CA ASN A 477 14.88 -30.13 4.14
C ASN A 477 14.53 -29.50 5.49
N GLN A 478 15.04 -28.31 5.77
CA GLN A 478 14.71 -27.50 6.93
C GLN A 478 13.73 -26.39 6.61
N TYR A 479 13.73 -25.83 5.39
CA TYR A 479 12.84 -24.72 5.01
C TYR A 479 12.28 -24.93 3.61
N ILE A 480 11.03 -24.52 3.43
CA ILE A 480 10.33 -24.58 2.15
C ILE A 480 9.72 -23.23 1.83
N PHE A 481 9.96 -22.74 0.62
CA PHE A 481 9.30 -21.57 0.06
C PHE A 481 8.40 -21.98 -1.11
N ILE A 482 7.08 -21.91 -0.91
CA ILE A 482 6.09 -22.22 -1.95
C ILE A 482 5.73 -20.94 -2.69
N LEU A 483 6.34 -20.71 -3.86
CA LEU A 483 6.25 -19.48 -4.66
C LEU A 483 5.59 -19.76 -6.01
N ILE A 484 4.40 -20.37 -5.97
CA ILE A 484 3.62 -20.79 -7.15
C ILE A 484 2.59 -19.76 -7.61
N GLY A 485 2.69 -18.53 -7.10
CA GLY A 485 1.73 -17.45 -7.31
C GLY A 485 0.64 -17.42 -6.26
N GLY A 486 -0.31 -16.53 -6.43
CA GLY A 486 -1.47 -16.37 -5.57
C GLY A 486 -2.76 -16.26 -6.40
N ASP A 487 -3.88 -16.36 -5.72
CA ASP A 487 -5.19 -16.06 -6.33
C ASP A 487 -5.25 -14.55 -6.57
N SER A 488 -5.45 -14.17 -7.82
CA SER A 488 -5.54 -12.76 -8.18
C SER A 488 -6.76 -12.12 -7.51
N PRO A 489 -6.60 -10.95 -6.85
CA PRO A 489 -7.76 -10.17 -6.39
C PRO A 489 -8.73 -9.84 -7.53
N GLU A 490 -8.24 -9.76 -8.76
CA GLU A 490 -9.02 -9.44 -9.94
C GLU A 490 -10.16 -10.45 -10.20
N GLU A 491 -9.87 -11.75 -10.10
CA GLU A 491 -10.92 -12.78 -10.28
C GLU A 491 -12.00 -12.67 -9.20
N PHE A 492 -11.63 -12.39 -7.97
CA PHE A 492 -12.58 -12.15 -6.88
C PHE A 492 -13.41 -10.88 -7.13
N LEU A 493 -12.78 -9.79 -7.59
CA LEU A 493 -13.46 -8.54 -7.92
C LEU A 493 -14.46 -8.71 -9.06
N GLN A 494 -14.09 -9.41 -10.13
CA GLN A 494 -14.97 -9.71 -11.25
C GLN A 494 -16.17 -10.57 -10.81
N LYS A 495 -15.94 -11.58 -9.96
CA LYS A 495 -17.03 -12.39 -9.38
C LYS A 495 -17.97 -11.57 -8.48
N THR A 496 -17.50 -10.48 -7.92
CA THR A 496 -18.28 -9.53 -7.12
C THR A 496 -18.99 -8.49 -7.99
N GLY A 497 -18.74 -8.47 -9.32
CA GLY A 497 -19.33 -7.54 -10.28
C GLY A 497 -18.55 -6.25 -10.48
N VAL A 498 -17.31 -6.17 -9.98
CA VAL A 498 -16.44 -4.99 -10.17
C VAL A 498 -15.80 -5.04 -11.54
N ASP A 499 -15.93 -3.96 -12.29
CA ASP A 499 -15.31 -3.81 -13.60
C ASP A 499 -13.80 -3.61 -13.46
N ILE A 500 -13.04 -4.33 -14.26
CA ILE A 500 -11.57 -4.15 -14.37
C ILE A 500 -11.30 -3.39 -15.66
N VAL A 501 -10.63 -2.25 -15.51
CA VAL A 501 -10.28 -1.37 -16.62
C VAL A 501 -8.77 -1.32 -16.82
N GLU A 502 -8.34 -1.10 -18.05
CA GLU A 502 -6.95 -0.81 -18.35
C GLU A 502 -6.71 0.68 -18.14
N LYS A 503 -5.85 1.02 -17.19
CA LYS A 503 -5.35 2.39 -17.02
C LYS A 503 -3.94 2.46 -17.55
N GLU A 504 -3.71 3.48 -18.38
CA GLU A 504 -2.36 3.84 -18.77
C GLU A 504 -1.59 4.31 -17.53
N LEU A 505 -0.42 3.72 -17.30
CA LEU A 505 0.53 4.18 -16.31
C LEU A 505 1.17 5.48 -16.84
N SER A 506 0.39 6.56 -16.86
CA SER A 506 0.98 7.89 -17.00
C SER A 506 1.81 8.14 -15.74
N ALA A 507 2.92 8.86 -15.87
CA ALA A 507 3.74 9.34 -14.75
C ALA A 507 2.95 10.15 -13.68
N GLN A 508 1.64 10.26 -13.83
CA GLN A 508 0.69 11.02 -13.01
C GLN A 508 -0.17 10.15 -12.10
N ALA A 509 -0.16 8.83 -12.25
CA ALA A 509 -1.11 7.94 -11.56
C ALA A 509 -0.55 7.24 -10.32
N TRP A 510 0.64 7.62 -9.86
CA TRP A 510 1.29 6.98 -8.68
C TRP A 510 1.64 7.97 -7.59
#